data_a67b00fab215005f5b7bcd214a96441d
#
_entry.id   a67b00fab215005f5b7bcd214a96441d
#
_cell.length_a   1.000
_cell.length_b   1.000
_cell.length_c   1.000
_cell.angle_alpha   90.00
_cell.angle_beta   90.00
_cell.angle_gamma   90.00
#
_symmetry.space_group_name_H-M   'P 1'
#
loop_
_entity.id
_entity.type
_entity.pdbx_description
1 polymer ?
#
loop_
_entity_poly.entity_id
_entity_poly.type
_entity_poly.pdbx_seq_one_letter_code
_entity_poly.pdbx_strand_id
1 'polypeptide(L)'
;MSQLTELAKKRLSRSMMFVPGNTPKMINSADIHGADSIMIDIEDSVPVTEKDTARLLTAEALKSRKFRGETVVRINHPTQTPYGYDDLDVIVPAKPDMIRLPKTEDVSEVEIVAKKIEEVEKANGWPEGTINIIVAIESVRGLYNVREICHGPRVVAIALGAEDYRADLRTGKHKPAVELLFARQTILHAAREAGIRVIDTVFSDVKDPQGFREEVEFIKALGY
;
A
#
# COMPACT_ATOMS: atom_id res chain seq x y z
N MET A 1 -7.10 -16.06 -11.80
CA MET A 1 -7.34 -15.02 -10.78
C MET A 1 -8.66 -15.32 -10.10
N SER A 2 -8.73 -15.28 -8.76
CA SER A 2 -9.93 -15.67 -8.03
C SER A 2 -11.05 -14.63 -8.14
N GLN A 3 -12.30 -15.05 -7.85
CA GLN A 3 -13.45 -14.14 -7.82
C GLN A 3 -13.29 -13.04 -6.76
N LEU A 4 -12.67 -13.36 -5.61
CA LEU A 4 -12.40 -12.39 -4.56
C LEU A 4 -11.40 -11.32 -4.99
N THR A 5 -10.34 -11.71 -5.71
CA THR A 5 -9.38 -10.76 -6.28
C THR A 5 -10.05 -9.83 -7.29
N GLU A 6 -10.94 -10.33 -8.15
CA GLU A 6 -11.69 -9.49 -9.08
C GLU A 6 -12.67 -8.53 -8.38
N LEU A 7 -13.26 -8.93 -7.27
CA LEU A 7 -14.09 -8.05 -6.44
C LEU A 7 -13.23 -6.97 -5.76
N ALA A 8 -12.04 -7.33 -5.26
CA ALA A 8 -11.12 -6.38 -4.64
C ALA A 8 -10.67 -5.28 -5.61
N LYS A 9 -10.44 -5.59 -6.89
CA LYS A 9 -10.10 -4.60 -7.92
C LYS A 9 -11.17 -3.52 -8.11
N LYS A 10 -12.43 -3.85 -7.85
CA LYS A 10 -13.59 -2.96 -8.06
C LYS A 10 -14.01 -2.19 -6.81
N ARG A 11 -13.34 -2.43 -5.68
CA ARG A 11 -13.67 -1.75 -4.43
C ARG A 11 -13.31 -0.26 -4.50
N LEU A 12 -14.13 0.59 -3.88
CA LEU A 12 -13.83 2.03 -3.81
C LEU A 12 -12.61 2.27 -2.91
N SER A 13 -11.72 3.17 -3.33
CA SER A 13 -10.52 3.59 -2.60
C SER A 13 -10.31 5.09 -2.76
N ARG A 14 -11.28 5.89 -2.28
CA ARG A 14 -11.24 7.37 -2.36
C ARG A 14 -10.29 7.97 -1.34
N SER A 15 -10.11 7.28 -0.21
CA SER A 15 -9.27 7.74 0.89
C SER A 15 -8.56 6.57 1.55
N MET A 16 -7.26 6.74 1.79
CA MET A 16 -6.43 5.80 2.52
C MET A 16 -5.72 6.55 3.65
N MET A 17 -6.01 6.16 4.89
CA MET A 17 -5.45 6.82 6.06
C MET A 17 -4.28 6.00 6.64
N PHE A 18 -3.12 6.62 6.74
CA PHE A 18 -1.94 6.02 7.37
C PHE A 18 -2.02 6.09 8.89
N VAL A 19 -1.67 4.99 9.54
CA VAL A 19 -1.62 4.84 11.01
C VAL A 19 -0.35 4.10 11.39
N PRO A 20 0.54 4.69 12.21
CA PRO A 20 1.74 3.98 12.68
C PRO A 20 1.40 2.73 13.49
N GLY A 21 2.02 1.59 13.13
CA GLY A 21 1.75 0.29 13.76
C GLY A 21 2.24 0.16 15.21
N ASN A 22 3.13 1.04 15.65
CA ASN A 22 3.59 1.12 17.04
C ASN A 22 2.74 2.02 17.94
N THR A 23 1.61 2.56 17.43
CA THR A 23 0.79 3.52 18.18
C THR A 23 -0.63 3.00 18.41
N PRO A 24 -0.89 2.20 19.46
CA PRO A 24 -2.19 1.56 19.71
C PRO A 24 -3.35 2.55 19.77
N LYS A 25 -3.13 3.75 20.30
CA LYS A 25 -4.16 4.81 20.37
C LYS A 25 -4.66 5.19 18.98
N MET A 26 -3.76 5.35 18.01
CA MET A 26 -4.12 5.72 16.64
C MET A 26 -4.80 4.56 15.91
N ILE A 27 -4.30 3.33 16.08
CA ILE A 27 -4.92 2.12 15.53
C ILE A 27 -6.37 1.99 16.04
N ASN A 28 -6.57 2.19 17.36
CA ASN A 28 -7.89 2.07 17.98
C ASN A 28 -8.89 3.14 17.54
N SER A 29 -8.43 4.33 17.17
CA SER A 29 -9.30 5.44 16.74
C SER A 29 -9.45 5.54 15.21
N ALA A 30 -8.78 4.71 14.44
CA ALA A 30 -8.72 4.82 12.98
C ALA A 30 -10.11 4.85 12.30
N ASP A 31 -11.04 4.03 12.76
CA ASP A 31 -12.40 3.94 12.17
C ASP A 31 -13.25 5.20 12.35
N ILE A 32 -12.91 6.08 13.31
CA ILE A 32 -13.67 7.31 13.60
C ILE A 32 -13.62 8.27 12.40
N HIS A 33 -12.53 8.22 11.64
CA HIS A 33 -12.29 9.12 10.53
C HIS A 33 -13.00 8.73 9.23
N GLY A 34 -13.56 7.51 9.15
CA GLY A 34 -14.37 7.05 8.02
C GLY A 34 -13.64 6.91 6.70
N ALA A 35 -12.32 6.65 6.73
CA ALA A 35 -11.56 6.35 5.52
C ALA A 35 -12.00 5.03 4.87
N ASP A 36 -11.97 4.96 3.54
CA ASP A 36 -12.29 3.72 2.81
C ASP A 36 -11.28 2.61 3.10
N SER A 37 -10.00 2.98 3.31
CA SER A 37 -8.92 2.07 3.68
C SER A 37 -8.11 2.61 4.86
N ILE A 38 -7.74 1.72 5.78
CA ILE A 38 -6.85 2.01 6.90
C ILE A 38 -5.53 1.31 6.63
N MET A 39 -4.48 2.10 6.42
CA MET A 39 -3.12 1.64 6.20
C MET A 39 -2.37 1.62 7.53
N ILE A 40 -2.21 0.44 8.12
CA ILE A 40 -1.34 0.28 9.30
C ILE A 40 0.09 0.13 8.80
N ASP A 41 0.93 1.06 9.17
CA ASP A 41 2.29 1.17 8.69
C ASP A 41 3.30 0.61 9.70
N ILE A 42 4.04 -0.42 9.33
CA ILE A 42 5.13 -1.00 10.11
C ILE A 42 6.50 -0.78 9.46
N GLU A 43 6.54 0.07 8.42
CA GLU A 43 7.76 0.46 7.71
C GLU A 43 8.27 1.83 8.21
N ASP A 44 8.29 2.86 7.37
CA ASP A 44 8.99 4.13 7.62
C ASP A 44 8.45 4.93 8.80
N SER A 45 7.17 4.79 9.17
CA SER A 45 6.63 5.46 10.36
C SER A 45 7.09 4.84 11.69
N VAL A 46 7.78 3.71 11.66
CA VAL A 46 8.22 2.96 12.84
C VAL A 46 9.73 2.91 12.91
N PRO A 47 10.34 3.39 14.00
CA PRO A 47 11.80 3.30 14.18
C PRO A 47 12.26 1.83 14.24
N VAL A 48 13.53 1.60 13.87
CA VAL A 48 14.12 0.26 13.80
C VAL A 48 13.99 -0.51 15.11
N THR A 49 14.13 0.17 16.24
CA THR A 49 14.04 -0.42 17.59
C THR A 49 12.63 -0.89 17.97
N GLU A 50 11.61 -0.50 17.22
CA GLU A 50 10.20 -0.81 17.52
C GLU A 50 9.54 -1.69 16.45
N LYS A 51 10.29 -2.18 15.45
CA LYS A 51 9.74 -3.01 14.35
C LYS A 51 9.00 -4.23 14.87
N ASP A 52 9.58 -4.97 15.82
CA ASP A 52 8.95 -6.16 16.39
C ASP A 52 7.68 -5.81 17.18
N THR A 53 7.72 -4.73 17.96
CA THR A 53 6.55 -4.26 18.71
C THR A 53 5.42 -3.85 17.76
N ALA A 54 5.72 -3.08 16.72
CA ALA A 54 4.72 -2.65 15.73
C ALA A 54 4.08 -3.84 15.00
N ARG A 55 4.89 -4.82 14.61
CA ARG A 55 4.44 -6.07 13.99
C ARG A 55 3.42 -6.80 14.85
N LEU A 56 3.77 -7.04 16.11
CA LEU A 56 2.92 -7.77 17.06
C LEU A 56 1.64 -6.99 17.39
N LEU A 57 1.74 -5.69 17.66
CA LEU A 57 0.58 -4.82 17.92
C LEU A 57 -0.37 -4.79 16.73
N THR A 58 0.16 -4.68 15.52
CA THR A 58 -0.64 -4.69 14.29
C THR A 58 -1.36 -6.02 14.12
N ALA A 59 -0.67 -7.14 14.30
CA ALA A 59 -1.27 -8.47 14.19
C ALA A 59 -2.39 -8.68 15.23
N GLU A 60 -2.18 -8.27 16.48
CA GLU A 60 -3.21 -8.36 17.53
C GLU A 60 -4.41 -7.42 17.27
N ALA A 61 -4.17 -6.23 16.75
CA ALA A 61 -5.24 -5.32 16.37
C ALA A 61 -6.14 -5.91 15.26
N LEU A 62 -5.53 -6.54 14.25
CA LEU A 62 -6.26 -7.20 13.16
C LEU A 62 -7.10 -8.40 13.64
N LYS A 63 -6.57 -9.19 14.60
CA LYS A 63 -7.27 -10.36 15.15
C LYS A 63 -8.38 -9.99 16.15
N SER A 64 -8.15 -8.95 16.97
CA SER A 64 -9.02 -8.62 18.11
C SER A 64 -10.20 -7.74 17.74
N ARG A 65 -10.18 -7.07 16.58
CA ARG A 65 -11.23 -6.13 16.18
C ARG A 65 -11.55 -6.22 14.69
N LYS A 66 -12.79 -5.82 14.36
CA LYS A 66 -13.23 -5.66 12.98
C LYS A 66 -13.20 -4.17 12.62
N PHE A 67 -12.37 -3.81 11.65
CA PHE A 67 -12.34 -2.48 11.07
C PHE A 67 -13.51 -2.28 10.09
N ARG A 68 -14.00 -1.04 9.98
CA ARG A 68 -15.03 -0.68 9.01
C ARG A 68 -14.46 -0.49 7.61
N GLY A 69 -13.29 0.17 7.53
CA GLY A 69 -12.54 0.32 6.30
C GLY A 69 -11.78 -0.95 5.92
N GLU A 70 -11.33 -1.01 4.67
CA GLU A 70 -10.41 -2.04 4.19
C GLU A 70 -9.08 -1.94 4.94
N THR A 71 -8.61 -3.05 5.51
CA THR A 71 -7.36 -3.08 6.26
C THR A 71 -6.19 -3.37 5.35
N VAL A 72 -5.20 -2.50 5.37
CA VAL A 72 -3.96 -2.62 4.61
C VAL A 72 -2.79 -2.56 5.57
N VAL A 73 -1.80 -3.43 5.42
CA VAL A 73 -0.56 -3.36 6.21
C VAL A 73 0.61 -3.09 5.28
N ARG A 74 1.30 -1.95 5.49
CA ARG A 74 2.57 -1.68 4.82
C ARG A 74 3.68 -2.38 5.60
N ILE A 75 4.21 -3.44 5.01
CA ILE A 75 5.31 -4.24 5.56
C ILE A 75 6.67 -3.63 5.21
N ASN A 76 7.73 -4.04 5.88
CA ASN A 76 9.09 -3.82 5.41
C ASN A 76 9.35 -4.68 4.17
N HIS A 77 10.16 -4.18 3.24
CA HIS A 77 10.42 -4.91 1.99
C HIS A 77 11.17 -6.23 2.24
N PRO A 78 10.67 -7.39 1.75
CA PRO A 78 11.22 -8.71 2.11
C PRO A 78 12.68 -8.92 1.71
N THR A 79 13.10 -8.38 0.57
CA THR A 79 14.47 -8.60 0.06
C THR A 79 15.43 -7.42 0.30
N GLN A 80 14.89 -6.24 0.65
CA GLN A 80 15.69 -5.03 0.86
C GLN A 80 15.96 -4.75 2.34
N THR A 81 15.22 -5.41 3.25
CA THR A 81 15.36 -5.22 4.69
C THR A 81 15.43 -6.58 5.42
N PRO A 82 16.02 -6.64 6.63
CA PRO A 82 16.02 -7.88 7.41
C PRO A 82 14.66 -8.19 8.07
N TYR A 83 13.69 -7.28 8.00
CA TYR A 83 12.41 -7.39 8.75
C TYR A 83 11.26 -7.95 7.92
N GLY A 84 11.34 -7.86 6.60
CA GLY A 84 10.17 -8.09 5.74
C GLY A 84 9.65 -9.52 5.75
N TYR A 85 10.52 -10.53 5.85
CA TYR A 85 10.06 -11.93 5.99
C TYR A 85 9.37 -12.17 7.32
N ASP A 86 9.91 -11.63 8.43
CA ASP A 86 9.26 -11.72 9.73
C ASP A 86 7.91 -11.00 9.74
N ASP A 87 7.80 -9.88 9.02
CA ASP A 87 6.52 -9.18 8.84
C ASP A 87 5.50 -10.07 8.13
N LEU A 88 5.89 -10.73 7.04
CA LEU A 88 5.03 -11.64 6.31
C LEU A 88 4.58 -12.83 7.18
N ASP A 89 5.48 -13.39 7.99
CA ASP A 89 5.20 -14.52 8.87
C ASP A 89 4.16 -14.20 9.96
N VAL A 90 4.11 -12.97 10.42
CA VAL A 90 3.22 -12.53 11.50
C VAL A 90 1.95 -11.85 10.98
N ILE A 91 2.07 -11.01 9.96
CA ILE A 91 0.95 -10.18 9.47
C ILE A 91 0.01 -10.97 8.56
N VAL A 92 0.53 -11.81 7.67
CA VAL A 92 -0.35 -12.57 6.75
C VAL A 92 -1.31 -13.49 7.53
N PRO A 93 -0.88 -14.24 8.58
CA PRO A 93 -1.81 -15.00 9.43
C PRO A 93 -2.81 -14.15 10.23
N ALA A 94 -2.55 -12.86 10.42
CA ALA A 94 -3.50 -11.94 11.08
C ALA A 94 -4.63 -11.48 10.15
N LYS A 95 -4.57 -11.86 8.86
CA LYS A 95 -5.64 -11.71 7.86
C LYS A 95 -6.06 -10.27 7.59
N PRO A 96 -5.14 -9.36 7.19
CA PRO A 96 -5.55 -8.09 6.62
C PRO A 96 -6.24 -8.29 5.27
N ASP A 97 -7.00 -7.30 4.79
CA ASP A 97 -7.56 -7.35 3.42
C ASP A 97 -6.43 -7.25 2.36
N MET A 98 -5.39 -6.46 2.64
CA MET A 98 -4.24 -6.31 1.72
C MET A 98 -2.90 -6.18 2.46
N ILE A 99 -1.86 -6.65 1.78
CA ILE A 99 -0.46 -6.32 2.08
C ILE A 99 -0.02 -5.22 1.13
N ARG A 100 0.54 -4.11 1.66
CA ARG A 100 1.23 -3.11 0.86
C ARG A 100 2.72 -3.45 0.79
N LEU A 101 3.19 -3.76 -0.41
CA LEU A 101 4.60 -3.93 -0.72
C LEU A 101 5.19 -2.56 -1.09
N PRO A 102 6.05 -1.96 -0.24
CA PRO A 102 6.71 -0.70 -0.54
C PRO A 102 7.83 -0.92 -1.57
N LYS A 103 8.37 0.15 -2.13
CA LYS A 103 9.61 0.18 -2.93
C LYS A 103 9.69 -0.93 -3.99
N THR A 104 8.55 -1.26 -4.60
CA THR A 104 8.47 -2.36 -5.58
C THR A 104 9.14 -1.95 -6.89
N GLU A 105 10.13 -2.73 -7.31
CA GLU A 105 10.90 -2.50 -8.52
C GLU A 105 10.77 -3.59 -9.58
N ASP A 106 10.35 -4.80 -9.17
CA ASP A 106 10.26 -5.96 -10.04
C ASP A 106 9.07 -6.86 -9.68
N VAL A 107 8.49 -7.54 -10.67
CA VAL A 107 7.37 -8.46 -10.46
C VAL A 107 7.75 -9.65 -9.57
N SER A 108 9.00 -10.08 -9.59
CA SER A 108 9.49 -11.17 -8.73
C SER A 108 9.37 -10.86 -7.23
N GLU A 109 9.43 -9.58 -6.86
CA GLU A 109 9.22 -9.15 -5.46
C GLU A 109 7.75 -9.33 -5.05
N VAL A 110 6.82 -9.10 -5.98
CA VAL A 110 5.39 -9.36 -5.79
C VAL A 110 5.14 -10.86 -5.65
N GLU A 111 5.81 -11.70 -6.45
CA GLU A 111 5.69 -13.16 -6.41
C GLU A 111 6.09 -13.73 -5.04
N ILE A 112 7.13 -13.19 -4.39
CA ILE A 112 7.53 -13.58 -3.03
C ILE A 112 6.37 -13.38 -2.03
N VAL A 113 5.76 -12.21 -2.05
CA VAL A 113 4.64 -11.88 -1.15
C VAL A 113 3.41 -12.73 -1.48
N ALA A 114 3.10 -12.87 -2.76
CA ALA A 114 1.97 -13.67 -3.23
C ALA A 114 2.08 -15.14 -2.84
N LYS A 115 3.27 -15.72 -2.94
CA LYS A 115 3.56 -17.09 -2.51
C LYS A 115 3.31 -17.29 -1.01
N LYS A 116 3.79 -16.36 -0.18
CA LYS A 116 3.53 -16.42 1.27
C LYS A 116 2.05 -16.33 1.60
N ILE A 117 1.32 -15.43 0.93
CA ILE A 117 -0.14 -15.32 1.10
C ILE A 117 -0.82 -16.65 0.72
N GLU A 118 -0.45 -17.24 -0.41
CA GLU A 118 -1.03 -18.51 -0.88
C GLU A 118 -0.80 -19.66 0.11
N GLU A 119 0.42 -19.77 0.66
CA GLU A 119 0.76 -20.77 1.67
C GLU A 119 -0.12 -20.64 2.92
N VAL A 120 -0.30 -19.43 3.42
CA VAL A 120 -1.11 -19.14 4.60
C VAL A 120 -2.61 -19.35 4.33
N GLU A 121 -3.13 -18.92 3.19
CA GLU A 121 -4.53 -19.17 2.80
C GLU A 121 -4.82 -20.67 2.75
N LYS A 122 -3.96 -21.46 2.10
CA LYS A 122 -4.08 -22.93 2.05
C LYS A 122 -4.04 -23.56 3.42
N ALA A 123 -3.07 -23.18 4.26
CA ALA A 123 -2.90 -23.72 5.61
C ALA A 123 -4.13 -23.46 6.51
N ASN A 124 -4.83 -22.34 6.30
CA ASN A 124 -6.00 -21.96 7.08
C ASN A 124 -7.34 -22.32 6.41
N GLY A 125 -7.33 -22.92 5.23
CA GLY A 125 -8.55 -23.22 4.47
C GLY A 125 -9.31 -21.96 4.00
N TRP A 126 -8.61 -20.85 3.83
CA TRP A 126 -9.23 -19.61 3.32
C TRP A 126 -9.34 -19.66 1.80
N PRO A 127 -10.40 -19.04 1.23
CA PRO A 127 -10.50 -18.94 -0.21
C PRO A 127 -9.32 -18.16 -0.82
N GLU A 128 -8.89 -18.56 -2.00
CA GLU A 128 -7.90 -17.79 -2.78
C GLU A 128 -8.37 -16.36 -3.03
N GLY A 129 -7.50 -15.39 -2.78
CA GLY A 129 -7.80 -13.96 -2.92
C GLY A 129 -8.44 -13.34 -1.67
N THR A 130 -8.45 -14.05 -0.54
CA THR A 130 -8.81 -13.49 0.76
C THR A 130 -7.91 -12.30 1.10
N ILE A 131 -6.60 -12.44 0.82
CA ILE A 131 -5.61 -11.36 0.99
C ILE A 131 -5.06 -10.99 -0.38
N ASN A 132 -5.03 -9.70 -0.69
CA ASN A 132 -4.53 -9.17 -1.95
C ASN A 132 -3.30 -8.26 -1.72
N ILE A 133 -2.72 -7.74 -2.80
CA ILE A 133 -1.52 -6.92 -2.77
C ILE A 133 -1.81 -5.53 -3.35
N ILE A 134 -1.36 -4.51 -2.66
CA ILE A 134 -1.16 -3.18 -3.20
C ILE A 134 0.35 -2.93 -3.32
N VAL A 135 0.82 -2.54 -4.49
CA VAL A 135 2.22 -2.22 -4.74
C VAL A 135 2.46 -0.72 -4.68
N ALA A 136 3.65 -0.30 -4.24
CA ALA A 136 4.04 1.09 -4.25
C ALA A 136 5.27 1.30 -5.15
N ILE A 137 5.13 2.19 -6.14
CA ILE A 137 6.23 2.62 -7.00
C ILE A 137 6.89 3.83 -6.36
N GLU A 138 8.17 3.70 -6.04
CA GLU A 138 8.93 4.64 -5.25
C GLU A 138 10.32 4.94 -5.87
N SER A 139 10.61 4.36 -7.04
CA SER A 139 11.85 4.56 -7.80
C SER A 139 11.60 4.67 -9.29
N VAL A 140 12.57 5.23 -10.00
CA VAL A 140 12.56 5.30 -11.47
C VAL A 140 12.59 3.90 -12.08
N ARG A 141 13.34 2.96 -11.46
CA ARG A 141 13.38 1.56 -11.91
C ARG A 141 11.99 0.91 -11.81
N GLY A 142 11.34 1.03 -10.66
CA GLY A 142 9.97 0.51 -10.48
C GLY A 142 8.98 1.13 -11.45
N LEU A 143 9.15 2.43 -11.79
CA LEU A 143 8.31 3.08 -12.78
C LEU A 143 8.47 2.48 -14.18
N TYR A 144 9.67 2.14 -14.60
CA TYR A 144 9.90 1.51 -15.91
C TYR A 144 9.39 0.07 -15.99
N ASN A 145 9.28 -0.62 -14.86
CA ASN A 145 8.73 -1.99 -14.77
C ASN A 145 7.26 -2.01 -14.36
N VAL A 146 6.61 -0.84 -14.24
CA VAL A 146 5.26 -0.70 -13.68
C VAL A 146 4.21 -1.56 -14.36
N ARG A 147 4.30 -1.74 -15.67
CA ARG A 147 3.34 -2.55 -16.42
C ARG A 147 3.37 -4.02 -15.98
N GLU A 148 4.56 -4.61 -15.88
CA GLU A 148 4.73 -5.99 -15.42
C GLU A 148 4.30 -6.14 -13.97
N ILE A 149 4.68 -5.19 -13.12
CA ILE A 149 4.30 -5.15 -11.70
C ILE A 149 2.76 -5.13 -11.54
N CYS A 150 2.05 -4.32 -12.35
CA CYS A 150 0.58 -4.26 -12.31
C CYS A 150 -0.10 -5.59 -12.66
N HIS A 151 0.54 -6.44 -13.47
CA HIS A 151 0.07 -7.78 -13.82
C HIS A 151 0.54 -8.87 -12.85
N GLY A 152 1.30 -8.52 -11.82
CA GLY A 152 1.75 -9.45 -10.80
C GLY A 152 0.60 -10.18 -10.10
N PRO A 153 0.86 -11.36 -9.54
CA PRO A 153 -0.16 -12.15 -8.85
C PRO A 153 -0.75 -11.38 -7.66
N ARG A 154 -2.09 -11.43 -7.52
CA ARG A 154 -2.85 -10.79 -6.41
C ARG A 154 -2.77 -9.27 -6.35
N VAL A 155 -2.14 -8.60 -7.32
CA VAL A 155 -2.11 -7.13 -7.38
C VAL A 155 -3.51 -6.63 -7.75
N VAL A 156 -4.10 -5.82 -6.87
CA VAL A 156 -5.43 -5.22 -7.05
C VAL A 156 -5.39 -3.70 -7.00
N ALA A 157 -4.27 -3.14 -6.56
CA ALA A 157 -4.08 -1.70 -6.47
C ALA A 157 -2.59 -1.34 -6.61
N ILE A 158 -2.35 -0.10 -7.03
CA ILE A 158 -1.01 0.49 -7.12
C ILE A 158 -1.02 1.91 -6.58
N ALA A 159 0.06 2.32 -5.95
CA ALA A 159 0.22 3.68 -5.44
C ALA A 159 1.58 4.28 -5.82
N LEU A 160 1.66 5.60 -5.89
CA LEU A 160 2.92 6.34 -5.99
C LEU A 160 3.43 6.69 -4.58
N GLY A 161 4.67 6.31 -4.25
CA GLY A 161 5.37 6.76 -3.05
C GLY A 161 6.27 7.94 -3.39
N ALA A 162 5.72 9.16 -3.33
CA ALA A 162 6.36 10.34 -3.93
C ALA A 162 7.62 10.81 -3.21
N GLU A 163 7.75 10.59 -1.90
CA GLU A 163 8.93 11.09 -1.17
C GLU A 163 10.19 10.31 -1.59
N ASP A 164 10.14 8.98 -1.59
CA ASP A 164 11.24 8.14 -2.04
C ASP A 164 11.47 8.26 -3.57
N TYR A 165 10.37 8.40 -4.35
CA TYR A 165 10.48 8.64 -5.79
C TYR A 165 11.22 9.94 -6.11
N ARG A 166 10.95 11.04 -5.37
CA ARG A 166 11.70 12.30 -5.53
C ARG A 166 13.16 12.13 -5.15
N ALA A 167 13.45 11.39 -4.08
CA ALA A 167 14.82 11.13 -3.66
C ALA A 167 15.60 10.36 -4.74
N ASP A 168 15.01 9.32 -5.31
CA ASP A 168 15.60 8.54 -6.40
C ASP A 168 15.76 9.38 -7.68
N LEU A 169 14.77 10.19 -8.02
CA LEU A 169 14.83 11.14 -9.15
C LEU A 169 15.78 12.32 -8.91
N ARG A 170 16.30 12.47 -7.68
CA ARG A 170 17.18 13.56 -7.24
C ARG A 170 16.58 14.96 -7.45
N THR A 171 15.32 15.10 -7.11
CA THR A 171 14.59 16.38 -7.21
C THR A 171 13.92 16.74 -5.89
N GLY A 172 13.59 18.02 -5.71
CA GLY A 172 12.82 18.51 -4.59
C GLY A 172 11.31 18.48 -4.84
N LYS A 173 10.55 18.88 -3.83
CA LYS A 173 9.11 19.09 -3.92
C LYS A 173 8.81 20.46 -4.53
N HIS A 174 8.01 20.49 -5.59
CA HIS A 174 7.60 21.71 -6.29
C HIS A 174 6.07 21.94 -6.19
N LYS A 175 5.63 23.17 -6.38
CA LYS A 175 4.20 23.54 -6.54
C LYS A 175 4.01 24.16 -7.92
N PRO A 176 3.13 23.60 -8.78
CA PRO A 176 2.46 22.29 -8.66
C PRO A 176 3.49 21.17 -8.79
N ALA A 177 3.21 19.96 -8.32
CA ALA A 177 4.13 18.82 -8.30
C ALA A 177 4.43 18.27 -9.72
N VAL A 178 5.06 19.11 -10.55
CA VAL A 178 5.37 18.83 -11.96
C VAL A 178 6.35 17.66 -12.12
N GLU A 179 7.24 17.48 -11.15
CA GLU A 179 8.21 16.39 -11.10
C GLU A 179 7.55 15.02 -11.00
N LEU A 180 6.31 14.95 -10.51
CA LEU A 180 5.54 13.71 -10.39
C LEU A 180 4.65 13.44 -11.60
N LEU A 181 4.45 14.39 -12.49
CA LEU A 181 3.43 14.27 -13.54
C LEU A 181 3.65 13.06 -14.44
N PHE A 182 4.89 12.83 -14.86
CA PHE A 182 5.24 11.68 -15.69
C PHE A 182 4.97 10.35 -14.95
N ALA A 183 5.39 10.24 -13.70
CA ALA A 183 5.15 9.05 -12.88
C ALA A 183 3.65 8.81 -12.67
N ARG A 184 2.90 9.84 -12.30
CA ARG A 184 1.44 9.78 -12.13
C ARG A 184 0.74 9.25 -13.38
N GLN A 185 1.04 9.82 -14.55
CA GLN A 185 0.43 9.39 -15.81
C GLN A 185 0.83 7.96 -16.18
N THR A 186 2.09 7.60 -16.04
CA THR A 186 2.58 6.25 -16.37
C THR A 186 1.93 5.20 -15.48
N ILE A 187 1.87 5.43 -14.16
CA ILE A 187 1.21 4.53 -13.20
C ILE A 187 -0.29 4.41 -13.49
N LEU A 188 -0.96 5.55 -13.75
CA LEU A 188 -2.39 5.55 -14.08
C LEU A 188 -2.70 4.71 -15.32
N HIS A 189 -1.93 4.89 -16.40
CA HIS A 189 -2.14 4.13 -17.64
C HIS A 189 -1.89 2.63 -17.44
N ALA A 190 -0.81 2.26 -16.74
CA ALA A 190 -0.52 0.86 -16.42
C ALA A 190 -1.62 0.23 -15.55
N ALA A 191 -2.10 0.94 -14.53
CA ALA A 191 -3.19 0.48 -13.67
C ALA A 191 -4.50 0.29 -14.44
N ARG A 192 -4.84 1.21 -15.34
CA ARG A 192 -6.05 1.11 -16.17
C ARG A 192 -5.97 -0.04 -17.16
N GLU A 193 -4.81 -0.26 -17.78
CA GLU A 193 -4.57 -1.40 -18.68
C GLU A 193 -4.70 -2.74 -17.95
N ALA A 194 -4.15 -2.83 -16.72
CA ALA A 194 -4.25 -4.02 -15.88
C ALA A 194 -5.62 -4.19 -15.20
N GLY A 195 -6.49 -3.17 -15.25
CA GLY A 195 -7.82 -3.17 -14.62
C GLY A 195 -7.76 -3.16 -13.09
N ILE A 196 -6.74 -2.53 -12.49
CA ILE A 196 -6.56 -2.42 -11.05
C ILE A 196 -6.82 -0.99 -10.55
N ARG A 197 -7.01 -0.83 -9.23
CA ARG A 197 -7.17 0.47 -8.59
C ARG A 197 -5.85 1.24 -8.61
N VAL A 198 -5.94 2.57 -8.74
CA VAL A 198 -4.79 3.46 -8.63
C VAL A 198 -5.02 4.48 -7.52
N ILE A 199 -3.99 4.73 -6.73
CA ILE A 199 -4.01 5.66 -5.59
C ILE A 199 -2.82 6.60 -5.76
N ASP A 200 -3.05 7.90 -5.59
CA ASP A 200 -1.95 8.87 -5.62
C ASP A 200 -1.14 8.83 -4.31
N THR A 201 -0.17 9.71 -4.24
CA THR A 201 0.73 9.83 -3.09
C THR A 201 0.05 10.41 -1.85
N VAL A 202 0.72 10.33 -0.71
CA VAL A 202 0.27 10.96 0.53
C VAL A 202 0.44 12.49 0.44
N PHE A 203 -0.56 13.23 0.93
CA PHE A 203 -0.44 14.67 1.17
C PHE A 203 0.09 14.89 2.60
N SER A 204 1.34 15.33 2.71
CA SER A 204 2.06 15.37 3.99
C SER A 204 1.90 16.69 4.76
N ASP A 205 1.44 17.78 4.12
CA ASP A 205 1.25 19.06 4.81
C ASP A 205 -0.12 19.15 5.47
N VAL A 206 -0.22 18.63 6.69
CA VAL A 206 -1.47 18.63 7.48
C VAL A 206 -1.99 20.03 7.83
N LYS A 207 -1.19 21.09 7.61
CA LYS A 207 -1.57 22.48 7.89
C LYS A 207 -2.08 23.22 6.66
N ASP A 208 -2.05 22.60 5.47
CA ASP A 208 -2.50 23.17 4.21
C ASP A 208 -3.74 22.43 3.65
N PRO A 209 -4.92 22.58 4.27
CA PRO A 209 -6.14 21.93 3.78
C PRO A 209 -6.59 22.44 2.40
N GLN A 210 -6.21 23.65 2.03
CA GLN A 210 -6.53 24.19 0.69
C GLN A 210 -5.65 23.52 -0.37
N GLY A 211 -4.35 23.40 -0.14
CA GLY A 211 -3.44 22.68 -1.04
C GLY A 211 -3.83 21.20 -1.18
N PHE A 212 -4.32 20.58 -0.11
CA PHE A 212 -4.87 19.22 -0.20
C PHE A 212 -6.06 19.13 -1.17
N ARG A 213 -7.01 20.08 -1.10
CA ARG A 213 -8.16 20.11 -2.02
C ARG A 213 -7.72 20.32 -3.46
N GLU A 214 -6.81 21.27 -3.69
CA GLU A 214 -6.27 21.56 -5.02
C GLU A 214 -5.58 20.34 -5.63
N GLU A 215 -4.79 19.61 -4.84
CA GLU A 215 -4.14 18.37 -5.30
C GLU A 215 -5.16 17.26 -5.59
N VAL A 216 -6.18 17.09 -4.75
CA VAL A 216 -7.27 16.12 -5.01
C VAL A 216 -8.01 16.44 -6.32
N GLU A 217 -8.37 17.70 -6.58
CA GLU A 217 -9.02 18.07 -7.83
C GLU A 217 -8.09 17.89 -9.03
N PHE A 218 -6.80 18.16 -8.87
CA PHE A 218 -5.81 17.96 -9.91
C PHE A 218 -5.68 16.47 -10.28
N ILE A 219 -5.48 15.57 -9.31
CA ILE A 219 -5.34 14.13 -9.59
C ILE A 219 -6.63 13.52 -10.14
N LYS A 220 -7.78 13.99 -9.66
CA LYS A 220 -9.09 13.61 -10.21
C LYS A 220 -9.23 14.02 -11.68
N ALA A 221 -8.76 15.22 -12.05
CA ALA A 221 -8.74 15.66 -13.44
C ALA A 221 -7.78 14.85 -14.31
N LEU A 222 -6.72 14.25 -13.73
CA LEU A 222 -5.84 13.30 -14.43
C LEU A 222 -6.49 11.94 -14.67
N GLY A 223 -7.51 11.56 -13.87
CA GLY A 223 -8.24 10.30 -14.00
C GLY A 223 -8.06 9.32 -12.84
N TYR A 224 -7.51 9.75 -11.70
CA TYR A 224 -7.38 8.93 -10.48
C TYR A 224 -8.74 8.67 -9.82
#